data_2699cc31b1e4c16e593cc7c15dfa371c
#
_entry.id   2699cc31b1e4c16e593cc7c15dfa371c
#
_cell.length_a   1.000
_cell.length_b   1.000
_cell.length_c   1.000
_cell.angle_alpha   90.00
_cell.angle_beta   90.00
_cell.angle_gamma   90.00
#
_symmetry.space_group_name_H-M   'P 1'
#
loop_
_entity.id
_entity.type
_entity.pdbx_description
1 polymer ?
#
loop_
_entity_poly.entity_id
_entity_poly.type
_entity_poly.pdbx_seq_one_letter_code
_entity_poly.pdbx_strand_id
1 'polypeptide(L)'
;MSRHRVGFCLSDKKRRRMNLDAFAELCADHGVEVVELDLTQPLGPQGPFDVIVHKLSDVIVEAEHDSRSRQLLVNFQSYVSAHSSTVLLDPLPAMTQILDRFASYRIMSNLHKSLREWHICSPPYLEVHSASDMPSIQQKVMTQNLSFPLICKTRVAHGSLSHEMSLIFSAANLVEIRPPCVLQSFVNHGAVLHKVFVVGERHFCVERPSLKNFPTGPCDRKTIFFNSQQVSKLESTSDLTALDEQMPCRPPPSTEAVAALVRELRLQLGMALFGVDVIINAHTYTLTVIDINIFPGYEGVPQFFSSLLSHIESVLDAQASSVGSPETTNHKGATSTVASGL
;
A
#
# COMPACT_ATOMS: atom_id res chain seq x y z
N MET A 1 32.86 -13.40 -9.71
CA MET A 1 31.52 -12.98 -10.10
C MET A 1 31.33 -11.56 -9.63
N SER A 2 30.83 -10.63 -10.47
CA SER A 2 30.51 -9.28 -10.01
C SER A 2 29.39 -9.41 -8.97
N ARG A 3 29.57 -8.78 -7.82
CA ARG A 3 28.60 -8.80 -6.74
C ARG A 3 27.48 -7.83 -7.09
N HIS A 4 26.23 -8.27 -7.08
CA HIS A 4 25.09 -7.37 -7.28
C HIS A 4 25.00 -6.37 -6.14
N ARG A 5 24.68 -5.10 -6.45
CA ARG A 5 24.60 -4.03 -5.45
C ARG A 5 23.16 -3.55 -5.31
N VAL A 6 22.64 -3.68 -4.12
CA VAL A 6 21.26 -3.28 -3.77
C VAL A 6 21.30 -2.13 -2.77
N GLY A 7 20.82 -0.99 -3.21
CA GLY A 7 20.72 0.20 -2.38
C GLY A 7 19.46 0.18 -1.51
N PHE A 8 19.59 0.53 -0.23
CA PHE A 8 18.45 0.70 0.69
C PHE A 8 18.31 2.14 1.12
N CYS A 9 17.19 2.76 0.77
CA CYS A 9 16.83 4.12 1.15
C CYS A 9 15.65 4.10 2.11
N LEU A 10 15.94 4.00 3.40
CA LEU A 10 14.96 3.81 4.47
C LEU A 10 15.22 4.79 5.62
N SER A 11 14.17 5.22 6.32
CA SER A 11 14.34 5.96 7.57
C SER A 11 14.98 5.09 8.66
N ASP A 12 15.67 5.70 9.63
CA ASP A 12 16.29 5.00 10.78
C ASP A 12 15.32 4.10 11.53
N LYS A 13 14.09 4.58 11.68
CA LYS A 13 13.00 3.80 12.30
C LYS A 13 12.70 2.54 11.51
N LYS A 14 12.61 2.65 10.16
CA LYS A 14 12.29 1.53 9.29
C LYS A 14 13.45 0.53 9.24
N ARG A 15 14.71 0.99 9.16
CA ARG A 15 15.91 0.15 9.17
C ARG A 15 15.99 -0.72 10.43
N ARG A 16 15.86 -0.09 11.61
CA ARG A 16 15.86 -0.81 12.89
C ARG A 16 14.69 -1.79 13.00
N ARG A 17 13.50 -1.40 12.58
CA ARG A 17 12.30 -2.24 12.65
C ARG A 17 12.39 -3.44 11.72
N MET A 18 13.00 -3.27 10.57
CA MET A 18 13.27 -4.33 9.59
C MET A 18 14.47 -5.20 9.98
N ASN A 19 15.36 -4.74 10.86
CA ASN A 19 16.67 -5.35 11.15
C ASN A 19 17.50 -5.49 9.86
N LEU A 20 17.81 -4.35 9.24
CA LEU A 20 18.51 -4.31 7.94
C LEU A 20 19.88 -4.99 8.00
N ASP A 21 20.59 -4.92 9.13
CA ASP A 21 21.90 -5.54 9.29
C ASP A 21 21.82 -7.06 9.14
N ALA A 22 20.86 -7.71 9.80
CA ALA A 22 20.65 -9.16 9.66
C ALA A 22 20.20 -9.55 8.24
N PHE A 23 19.45 -8.67 7.57
CA PHE A 23 19.08 -8.88 6.17
C PHE A 23 20.31 -8.74 5.24
N ALA A 24 21.22 -7.80 5.53
CA ALA A 24 22.46 -7.61 4.77
C ALA A 24 23.39 -8.82 4.89
N GLU A 25 23.48 -9.42 6.07
CA GLU A 25 24.23 -10.67 6.28
C GLU A 25 23.67 -11.80 5.40
N LEU A 26 22.33 -12.00 5.41
CA LEU A 26 21.69 -12.98 4.55
C LEU A 26 21.98 -12.72 3.06
N CYS A 27 21.91 -11.48 2.62
CA CYS A 27 22.19 -11.09 1.23
C CYS A 27 23.64 -11.37 0.83
N ALA A 28 24.59 -11.16 1.76
CA ALA A 28 26.02 -11.40 1.50
C ALA A 28 26.31 -12.86 1.16
N ASP A 29 25.65 -13.82 1.82
CA ASP A 29 25.76 -15.25 1.55
C ASP A 29 25.26 -15.63 0.15
N HIS A 30 24.40 -14.80 -0.42
CA HIS A 30 23.84 -14.94 -1.77
C HIS A 30 24.54 -14.08 -2.84
N GLY A 31 25.67 -13.48 -2.52
CA GLY A 31 26.42 -12.66 -3.48
C GLY A 31 25.81 -11.29 -3.75
N VAL A 32 24.91 -10.81 -2.90
CA VAL A 32 24.27 -9.49 -2.98
C VAL A 32 24.89 -8.58 -1.92
N GLU A 33 25.41 -7.43 -2.36
CA GLU A 33 25.90 -6.37 -1.48
C GLU A 33 24.77 -5.39 -1.14
N VAL A 34 24.45 -5.25 0.14
CA VAL A 34 23.50 -4.26 0.62
C VAL A 34 24.23 -2.98 0.95
N VAL A 35 23.80 -1.86 0.37
CA VAL A 35 24.35 -0.52 0.60
C VAL A 35 23.26 0.40 1.12
N GLU A 36 23.52 1.04 2.24
CA GLU A 36 22.62 2.06 2.76
C GLU A 36 22.83 3.38 2.01
N LEU A 37 21.76 3.92 1.41
CA LEU A 37 21.80 5.19 0.69
C LEU A 37 21.63 6.37 1.63
N ASP A 38 22.56 7.32 1.57
CA ASP A 38 22.44 8.63 2.19
C ASP A 38 22.01 9.67 1.15
N LEU A 39 20.74 10.09 1.21
CA LEU A 39 20.19 11.11 0.30
C LEU A 39 20.78 12.50 0.53
N THR A 40 21.45 12.75 1.65
CA THR A 40 22.08 14.06 1.94
C THR A 40 23.41 14.21 1.21
N GLN A 41 23.97 13.09 0.69
CA GLN A 41 25.20 13.05 -0.09
C GLN A 41 24.91 12.80 -1.57
N PRO A 42 25.85 13.16 -2.48
CA PRO A 42 25.72 12.80 -3.90
C PRO A 42 25.54 11.28 -4.08
N LEU A 43 24.54 10.88 -4.88
CA LEU A 43 24.24 9.46 -5.08
C LEU A 43 25.17 8.76 -6.07
N GLY A 44 25.75 9.49 -7.03
CA GLY A 44 26.68 8.93 -8.02
C GLY A 44 27.83 8.15 -7.39
N PRO A 45 28.59 8.70 -6.43
CA PRO A 45 29.69 7.98 -5.75
C PRO A 45 29.24 6.79 -4.90
N GLN A 46 27.97 6.72 -4.48
CA GLN A 46 27.43 5.61 -3.71
C GLN A 46 27.09 4.41 -4.59
N GLY A 47 26.78 4.65 -5.88
CA GLY A 47 26.40 3.65 -6.88
C GLY A 47 27.57 3.07 -7.68
N PRO A 48 27.32 2.39 -8.80
CA PRO A 48 25.98 2.12 -9.34
C PRO A 48 25.22 1.05 -8.53
N PHE A 49 23.89 1.03 -8.68
CA PHE A 49 23.02 0.04 -8.04
C PHE A 49 22.22 -0.71 -9.12
N ASP A 50 22.07 -2.02 -8.95
CA ASP A 50 21.18 -2.84 -9.78
C ASP A 50 19.73 -2.65 -9.35
N VAL A 51 19.50 -2.64 -8.02
CA VAL A 51 18.16 -2.44 -7.43
C VAL A 51 18.24 -1.40 -6.31
N ILE A 52 17.24 -0.56 -6.17
CA ILE A 52 17.06 0.30 -5.01
C ILE A 52 15.74 -0.03 -4.33
N VAL A 53 15.81 -0.48 -3.07
CA VAL A 53 14.65 -0.67 -2.19
C VAL A 53 14.48 0.58 -1.35
N HIS A 54 13.31 1.22 -1.42
CA HIS A 54 13.11 2.47 -0.70
C HIS A 54 11.74 2.57 -0.03
N LYS A 55 11.66 3.43 0.98
CA LYS A 55 10.42 3.93 1.55
C LYS A 55 10.50 5.44 1.71
N LEU A 56 10.38 6.15 0.61
CA LEU A 56 10.47 7.62 0.56
C LEU A 56 9.14 8.32 0.85
N SER A 57 8.16 7.61 1.41
CA SER A 57 6.85 8.18 1.75
C SER A 57 6.94 9.44 2.61
N ASP A 58 7.87 9.48 3.56
CA ASP A 58 8.12 10.64 4.42
C ASP A 58 8.60 11.83 3.59
N VAL A 59 9.64 11.61 2.78
CA VAL A 59 10.26 12.63 1.93
C VAL A 59 9.27 13.16 0.90
N ILE A 60 8.45 12.28 0.30
CA ILE A 60 7.43 12.68 -0.70
C ILE A 60 6.40 13.63 -0.09
N VAL A 61 5.87 13.30 1.09
CA VAL A 61 4.87 14.13 1.77
C VAL A 61 5.48 15.45 2.26
N GLU A 62 6.67 15.41 2.85
CA GLU A 62 7.36 16.61 3.33
C GLU A 62 7.77 17.55 2.20
N ALA A 63 8.10 17.02 1.01
CA ALA A 63 8.48 17.82 -0.15
C ALA A 63 7.41 18.81 -0.62
N GLU A 64 6.16 18.64 -0.23
CA GLU A 64 5.09 19.60 -0.51
C GLU A 64 5.33 20.95 0.24
N HIS A 65 5.95 20.90 1.42
CA HIS A 65 6.06 22.04 2.33
C HIS A 65 7.51 22.38 2.73
N ASP A 66 8.45 21.44 2.54
CA ASP A 66 9.85 21.59 2.89
C ASP A 66 10.76 21.56 1.65
N SER A 67 11.58 22.63 1.49
CA SER A 67 12.49 22.75 0.37
C SER A 67 13.64 21.75 0.39
N ARG A 68 14.08 21.32 1.59
CA ARG A 68 15.15 20.33 1.75
C ARG A 68 14.65 18.96 1.30
N SER A 69 13.50 18.53 1.76
CA SER A 69 12.88 17.26 1.36
C SER A 69 12.59 17.23 -0.15
N ARG A 70 12.16 18.39 -0.71
CA ARG A 70 12.00 18.54 -2.16
C ARG A 70 13.31 18.34 -2.91
N GLN A 71 14.42 18.93 -2.42
CA GLN A 71 15.73 18.75 -3.06
C GLN A 71 16.23 17.30 -2.97
N LEU A 72 16.03 16.61 -1.84
CA LEU A 72 16.36 15.19 -1.70
C LEU A 72 15.60 14.33 -2.73
N LEU A 73 14.31 14.60 -2.90
CA LEU A 73 13.49 13.88 -3.88
C LEU A 73 13.95 14.13 -5.31
N VAL A 74 14.26 15.39 -5.67
CA VAL A 74 14.79 15.76 -6.99
C VAL A 74 16.14 15.08 -7.25
N ASN A 75 17.04 15.07 -6.29
CA ASN A 75 18.34 14.41 -6.41
C ASN A 75 18.18 12.90 -6.65
N PHE A 76 17.28 12.25 -5.90
CA PHE A 76 16.97 10.84 -6.07
C PHE A 76 16.38 10.55 -7.45
N GLN A 77 15.39 11.32 -7.89
CA GLN A 77 14.78 11.16 -9.21
C GLN A 77 15.79 11.38 -10.34
N SER A 78 16.67 12.37 -10.20
CA SER A 78 17.72 12.66 -11.19
C SER A 78 18.70 11.50 -11.30
N TYR A 79 19.10 10.92 -10.16
CA TYR A 79 19.96 9.73 -10.15
C TYR A 79 19.30 8.54 -10.87
N VAL A 80 18.06 8.22 -10.52
CA VAL A 80 17.31 7.11 -11.13
C VAL A 80 17.12 7.33 -12.64
N SER A 81 16.82 8.56 -13.05
CA SER A 81 16.66 8.87 -14.48
C SER A 81 17.98 8.74 -15.28
N ALA A 82 19.11 9.03 -14.64
CA ALA A 82 20.44 8.87 -15.24
C ALA A 82 20.91 7.40 -15.27
N HIS A 83 20.33 6.54 -14.46
CA HIS A 83 20.66 5.11 -14.34
C HIS A 83 19.43 4.25 -14.64
N SER A 84 18.98 4.29 -15.90
CA SER A 84 17.74 3.65 -16.36
C SER A 84 17.72 2.11 -16.20
N SER A 85 18.88 1.49 -15.99
CA SER A 85 18.99 0.06 -15.66
C SER A 85 18.70 -0.25 -14.19
N THR A 86 18.71 0.75 -13.30
CA THR A 86 18.40 0.54 -11.88
C THR A 86 16.92 0.30 -11.68
N VAL A 87 16.53 -0.83 -11.08
CA VAL A 87 15.12 -1.11 -10.75
C VAL A 87 14.77 -0.52 -9.38
N LEU A 88 13.64 0.17 -9.32
CA LEU A 88 13.08 0.66 -8.06
C LEU A 88 12.06 -0.33 -7.48
N LEU A 89 12.19 -0.63 -6.22
CA LEU A 89 11.19 -1.31 -5.39
C LEU A 89 10.69 -0.34 -4.31
N ASP A 90 9.56 0.37 -4.54
CA ASP A 90 8.68 0.33 -5.70
C ASP A 90 8.77 1.66 -6.49
N PRO A 91 8.10 1.79 -7.67
CA PRO A 91 8.11 3.03 -8.44
C PRO A 91 7.54 4.21 -7.66
N LEU A 92 8.21 5.37 -7.69
CA LEU A 92 7.76 6.59 -6.99
C LEU A 92 6.32 7.01 -7.34
N PRO A 93 5.86 6.99 -8.61
CA PRO A 93 4.48 7.34 -8.94
C PRO A 93 3.45 6.42 -8.28
N ALA A 94 3.73 5.11 -8.21
CA ALA A 94 2.88 4.13 -7.55
C ALA A 94 2.77 4.39 -6.05
N MET A 95 3.90 4.68 -5.40
CA MET A 95 3.95 5.05 -3.99
C MET A 95 3.15 6.34 -3.74
N THR A 96 3.36 7.38 -4.55
CA THR A 96 2.65 8.66 -4.43
C THR A 96 1.14 8.48 -4.54
N GLN A 97 0.69 7.60 -5.44
CA GLN A 97 -0.73 7.33 -5.65
C GLN A 97 -1.41 6.80 -4.38
N ILE A 98 -0.80 5.88 -3.66
CA ILE A 98 -1.42 5.31 -2.45
C ILE A 98 -1.14 6.10 -1.18
N LEU A 99 -0.30 7.14 -1.23
CA LEU A 99 -0.20 8.16 -0.18
C LEU A 99 -1.46 9.03 -0.11
N ASP A 100 -2.18 9.19 -1.21
CA ASP A 100 -3.48 9.87 -1.26
C ASP A 100 -4.62 8.86 -1.07
N ARG A 101 -5.33 8.94 0.06
CA ARG A 101 -6.48 8.07 0.33
C ARG A 101 -7.60 8.21 -0.69
N PHE A 102 -7.78 9.36 -1.31
CA PHE A 102 -8.78 9.48 -2.38
C PHE A 102 -8.42 8.56 -3.54
N ALA A 103 -7.15 8.54 -3.96
CA ALA A 103 -6.70 7.65 -5.03
C ALA A 103 -6.79 6.16 -4.63
N SER A 104 -6.31 5.80 -3.42
CA SER A 104 -6.37 4.41 -2.95
C SER A 104 -7.82 3.91 -2.80
N TYR A 105 -8.75 4.77 -2.38
CA TYR A 105 -10.18 4.41 -2.27
C TYR A 105 -10.84 4.20 -3.63
N ARG A 106 -10.45 4.99 -4.65
CA ARG A 106 -10.91 4.76 -6.03
C ARG A 106 -10.43 3.41 -6.57
N ILE A 107 -9.18 3.03 -6.28
CA ILE A 107 -8.66 1.71 -6.62
C ILE A 107 -9.48 0.62 -5.92
N MET A 108 -9.62 0.71 -4.60
CA MET A 108 -10.39 -0.28 -3.82
C MET A 108 -11.85 -0.40 -4.31
N SER A 109 -12.50 0.73 -4.63
CA SER A 109 -13.89 0.73 -5.09
C SER A 109 -14.07 0.04 -6.46
N ASN A 110 -13.03 -0.06 -7.27
CA ASN A 110 -13.09 -0.74 -8.56
C ASN A 110 -12.85 -2.25 -8.46
N LEU A 111 -12.33 -2.76 -7.34
CA LEU A 111 -12.03 -4.19 -7.15
C LEU A 111 -13.27 -5.09 -7.33
N HIS A 112 -14.46 -4.60 -6.95
CA HIS A 112 -15.70 -5.37 -7.13
C HIS A 112 -16.02 -5.69 -8.60
N LYS A 113 -15.46 -4.94 -9.56
CA LYS A 113 -15.66 -5.18 -10.99
C LYS A 113 -14.77 -6.29 -11.49
N SER A 114 -13.47 -6.24 -11.14
CA SER A 114 -12.46 -7.22 -11.58
C SER A 114 -12.50 -8.52 -10.76
N LEU A 115 -12.97 -8.46 -9.51
CA LEU A 115 -12.96 -9.59 -8.57
C LEU A 115 -14.36 -10.05 -8.15
N ARG A 116 -15.36 -9.86 -9.02
CA ARG A 116 -16.76 -10.18 -8.74
C ARG A 116 -16.99 -11.64 -8.36
N GLU A 117 -16.31 -12.55 -9.02
CA GLU A 117 -16.42 -13.99 -8.76
C GLU A 117 -15.96 -14.40 -7.35
N TRP A 118 -15.08 -13.60 -6.76
CA TRP A 118 -14.51 -13.84 -5.44
C TRP A 118 -15.29 -13.15 -4.31
N HIS A 119 -16.40 -12.47 -4.62
CA HIS A 119 -17.16 -11.68 -3.65
C HIS A 119 -16.29 -10.70 -2.85
N ILE A 120 -15.33 -10.06 -3.53
CA ILE A 120 -14.44 -9.05 -2.94
C ILE A 120 -15.03 -7.67 -3.21
N CYS A 121 -15.09 -6.83 -2.18
CA CYS A 121 -15.61 -5.47 -2.28
C CYS A 121 -14.84 -4.51 -1.38
N SER A 122 -15.17 -3.24 -1.45
CA SER A 122 -14.82 -2.22 -0.47
C SER A 122 -16.09 -1.54 0.05
N PRO A 123 -16.08 -0.98 1.28
CA PRO A 123 -17.24 -0.27 1.80
C PRO A 123 -17.54 0.98 0.98
N PRO A 124 -18.81 1.44 0.92
CA PRO A 124 -19.16 2.76 0.40
C PRO A 124 -18.37 3.85 1.11
N TYR A 125 -17.93 4.86 0.36
CA TYR A 125 -17.12 5.96 0.89
C TYR A 125 -17.50 7.29 0.23
N LEU A 126 -17.10 8.39 0.87
CA LEU A 126 -17.27 9.75 0.39
C LEU A 126 -15.96 10.53 0.56
N GLU A 127 -15.48 11.17 -0.50
CA GLU A 127 -14.37 12.12 -0.45
C GLU A 127 -14.89 13.48 0.00
N VAL A 128 -14.29 14.03 1.05
CA VAL A 128 -14.57 15.38 1.55
C VAL A 128 -13.34 16.22 1.33
N HIS A 129 -13.37 17.11 0.34
CA HIS A 129 -12.17 17.83 -0.14
C HIS A 129 -11.83 19.03 0.73
N SER A 130 -12.85 19.74 1.22
CA SER A 130 -12.65 20.99 1.97
C SER A 130 -13.81 21.30 2.92
N ALA A 131 -13.63 22.31 3.75
CA ALA A 131 -14.68 22.80 4.65
C ALA A 131 -15.93 23.31 3.88
N SER A 132 -15.80 23.72 2.62
CA SER A 132 -16.92 24.12 1.77
C SER A 132 -17.88 22.98 1.43
N ASP A 133 -17.44 21.73 1.57
CA ASP A 133 -18.28 20.55 1.36
C ASP A 133 -19.26 20.30 2.52
N MET A 134 -18.97 20.83 3.72
CA MET A 134 -19.68 20.53 4.94
C MET A 134 -21.20 20.78 4.87
N PRO A 135 -21.71 21.86 4.27
CA PRO A 135 -23.16 22.12 4.19
C PRO A 135 -23.93 21.04 3.42
N SER A 136 -23.28 20.36 2.47
CA SER A 136 -23.91 19.33 1.63
C SER A 136 -23.56 17.89 2.05
N ILE A 137 -22.71 17.71 3.06
CA ILE A 137 -22.16 16.40 3.40
C ILE A 137 -23.23 15.41 3.83
N GLN A 138 -24.23 15.85 4.63
CA GLN A 138 -25.30 14.99 5.08
C GLN A 138 -26.11 14.42 3.92
N GLN A 139 -26.43 15.27 2.93
CA GLN A 139 -27.14 14.84 1.72
C GLN A 139 -26.28 13.87 0.90
N LYS A 140 -24.97 14.15 0.75
CA LYS A 140 -24.05 13.27 0.04
C LYS A 140 -23.94 11.89 0.70
N VAL A 141 -23.87 11.83 2.04
CA VAL A 141 -23.86 10.57 2.80
C VAL A 141 -25.09 9.72 2.46
N MET A 142 -26.27 10.33 2.40
CA MET A 142 -27.51 9.62 2.06
C MET A 142 -27.56 9.18 0.59
N THR A 143 -27.18 10.06 -0.34
CA THR A 143 -27.27 9.79 -1.79
C THR A 143 -26.23 8.78 -2.29
N GLN A 144 -25.10 8.64 -1.59
CA GLN A 144 -24.05 7.67 -1.93
C GLN A 144 -24.15 6.36 -1.11
N ASN A 145 -25.30 6.12 -0.49
CA ASN A 145 -25.60 4.89 0.28
C ASN A 145 -24.58 4.59 1.40
N LEU A 146 -24.03 5.63 2.04
CA LEU A 146 -23.23 5.43 3.23
C LEU A 146 -24.14 5.14 4.43
N SER A 147 -23.75 4.21 5.25
CA SER A 147 -24.44 3.82 6.49
C SER A 147 -23.62 4.16 7.71
N PHE A 148 -24.28 4.71 8.74
CA PHE A 148 -23.66 4.90 10.06
C PHE A 148 -23.46 3.54 10.78
N PRO A 149 -22.41 3.42 11.62
CA PRO A 149 -21.36 4.40 11.87
C PRO A 149 -20.46 4.62 10.65
N LEU A 150 -19.84 5.80 10.55
CA LEU A 150 -18.84 6.11 9.55
C LEU A 150 -17.45 6.16 10.19
N ILE A 151 -16.44 5.68 9.49
CA ILE A 151 -15.03 5.93 9.84
C ILE A 151 -14.56 7.15 9.06
N CYS A 152 -14.01 8.14 9.78
CA CYS A 152 -13.35 9.29 9.20
C CYS A 152 -11.83 9.07 9.22
N LYS A 153 -11.18 9.21 8.06
CA LYS A 153 -9.73 9.07 7.88
C LYS A 153 -9.19 10.31 7.16
N THR A 154 -8.01 10.81 7.57
CA THR A 154 -7.33 11.90 6.85
C THR A 154 -7.03 11.53 5.41
N ARG A 155 -6.98 12.49 4.48
CA ARG A 155 -6.62 12.25 3.08
C ARG A 155 -5.20 11.70 2.95
N VAL A 156 -4.22 12.28 3.65
CA VAL A 156 -2.84 11.81 3.60
C VAL A 156 -2.69 10.53 4.40
N ALA A 157 -2.27 9.45 3.73
CA ALA A 157 -2.11 8.12 4.32
C ALA A 157 -0.69 7.91 4.90
N HIS A 158 -0.10 8.97 5.47
CA HIS A 158 1.26 8.94 6.00
C HIS A 158 1.41 9.84 7.24
N GLY A 159 2.43 9.52 8.07
CA GLY A 159 2.71 10.24 9.31
C GLY A 159 1.83 9.82 10.49
N SER A 160 2.06 10.40 11.66
CA SER A 160 1.35 10.05 12.89
C SER A 160 -0.16 10.32 12.80
N LEU A 161 -0.53 11.42 12.16
CA LEU A 161 -1.94 11.82 12.00
C LEU A 161 -2.73 10.89 11.08
N SER A 162 -2.08 10.12 10.22
CA SER A 162 -2.77 9.16 9.34
C SER A 162 -3.42 8.00 10.09
N HIS A 163 -3.00 7.77 11.32
CA HIS A 163 -3.53 6.73 12.20
C HIS A 163 -4.61 7.25 13.15
N GLU A 164 -4.77 8.57 13.27
CA GLU A 164 -5.85 9.18 14.03
C GLU A 164 -7.14 9.12 13.20
N MET A 165 -8.11 8.39 13.72
CA MET A 165 -9.38 8.13 13.07
C MET A 165 -10.53 8.43 14.02
N SER A 166 -11.74 8.55 13.49
CA SER A 166 -12.93 8.69 14.32
C SER A 166 -14.10 7.86 13.78
N LEU A 167 -14.91 7.35 14.71
CA LEU A 167 -16.20 6.72 14.45
C LEU A 167 -17.31 7.75 14.66
N ILE A 168 -18.06 8.01 13.61
CA ILE A 168 -19.16 8.98 13.55
C ILE A 168 -20.47 8.20 13.55
N PHE A 169 -21.36 8.46 14.52
CA PHE A 169 -22.56 7.64 14.72
C PHE A 169 -23.84 8.26 14.21
N SER A 170 -23.87 9.55 13.91
CA SER A 170 -25.04 10.24 13.40
C SER A 170 -24.68 11.46 12.54
N ALA A 171 -25.65 11.98 11.84
CA ALA A 171 -25.50 13.20 11.06
C ALA A 171 -25.11 14.42 11.90
N ALA A 172 -25.54 14.47 13.17
CA ALA A 172 -25.19 15.55 14.08
C ALA A 172 -23.68 15.59 14.39
N ASN A 173 -23.02 14.43 14.40
CA ASN A 173 -21.58 14.32 14.67
C ASN A 173 -20.70 14.66 13.44
N LEU A 174 -21.26 14.83 12.24
CA LEU A 174 -20.51 15.18 11.03
C LEU A 174 -19.77 16.53 11.18
N VAL A 175 -20.20 17.40 12.09
CA VAL A 175 -19.49 18.66 12.36
C VAL A 175 -18.10 18.49 12.96
N GLU A 176 -17.80 17.30 13.47
CA GLU A 176 -16.51 16.98 14.13
C GLU A 176 -15.43 16.49 13.14
N ILE A 177 -15.79 16.23 11.88
CA ILE A 177 -14.81 15.84 10.87
C ILE A 177 -13.94 17.02 10.43
N ARG A 178 -12.74 16.71 9.97
CA ARG A 178 -11.76 17.72 9.51
C ARG A 178 -11.31 17.41 8.08
N PRO A 179 -11.89 18.08 7.09
CA PRO A 179 -11.44 17.95 5.70
C PRO A 179 -9.99 18.47 5.50
N PRO A 180 -9.23 17.94 4.53
CA PRO A 180 -9.64 16.88 3.59
C PRO A 180 -9.62 15.49 4.24
N CYS A 181 -10.69 14.71 4.06
CA CYS A 181 -10.83 13.39 4.66
C CYS A 181 -11.70 12.46 3.83
N VAL A 182 -11.65 11.17 4.13
CA VAL A 182 -12.55 10.14 3.62
C VAL A 182 -13.51 9.74 4.73
N LEU A 183 -14.80 9.69 4.42
CA LEU A 183 -15.81 9.03 5.22
C LEU A 183 -16.11 7.66 4.62
N GLN A 184 -15.98 6.61 5.38
CA GLN A 184 -16.22 5.22 4.97
C GLN A 184 -17.26 4.59 5.86
N SER A 185 -18.25 3.89 5.29
CA SER A 185 -19.18 3.07 6.08
C SER A 185 -18.44 2.03 6.89
N PHE A 186 -18.70 1.98 8.18
CA PHE A 186 -18.15 0.94 9.04
C PHE A 186 -18.84 -0.40 8.74
N VAL A 187 -18.05 -1.44 8.58
CA VAL A 187 -18.53 -2.80 8.36
C VAL A 187 -18.22 -3.64 9.61
N ASN A 188 -19.24 -4.22 10.22
CA ASN A 188 -19.07 -5.13 11.35
C ASN A 188 -18.29 -6.39 10.90
N HIS A 189 -17.23 -6.72 11.66
CA HIS A 189 -16.28 -7.79 11.31
C HIS A 189 -15.76 -8.57 12.52
N GLY A 190 -16.40 -8.40 13.69
CA GLY A 190 -16.11 -9.20 14.88
C GLY A 190 -14.74 -8.94 15.52
N ALA A 191 -14.26 -7.71 15.44
CA ALA A 191 -12.96 -7.28 15.99
C ALA A 191 -11.73 -8.01 15.39
N VAL A 192 -11.86 -8.59 14.19
CA VAL A 192 -10.77 -9.31 13.50
C VAL A 192 -10.41 -8.62 12.20
N LEU A 193 -9.14 -8.24 12.06
CA LEU A 193 -8.53 -7.70 10.84
C LEU A 193 -7.54 -8.71 10.30
N HIS A 194 -7.53 -8.93 9.01
CA HIS A 194 -6.51 -9.71 8.32
C HIS A 194 -5.60 -8.75 7.53
N LYS A 195 -4.32 -8.69 7.94
CA LYS A 195 -3.29 -7.95 7.19
C LYS A 195 -2.65 -8.88 6.18
N VAL A 196 -2.86 -8.57 4.91
CA VAL A 196 -2.23 -9.27 3.80
C VAL A 196 -0.96 -8.52 3.42
N PHE A 197 0.18 -9.09 3.73
CA PHE A 197 1.50 -8.54 3.40
C PHE A 197 1.99 -9.12 2.08
N VAL A 198 2.38 -8.25 1.14
CA VAL A 198 2.85 -8.63 -0.20
C VAL A 198 4.33 -8.34 -0.35
N VAL A 199 5.08 -9.33 -0.84
CA VAL A 199 6.51 -9.23 -1.17
C VAL A 199 6.72 -9.91 -2.52
N GLY A 200 6.81 -9.11 -3.58
CA GLY A 200 6.86 -9.64 -4.94
C GLY A 200 5.61 -10.44 -5.27
N GLU A 201 5.78 -11.70 -5.62
CA GLU A 201 4.67 -12.62 -5.92
C GLU A 201 4.11 -13.34 -4.68
N ARG A 202 4.82 -13.27 -3.58
CA ARG A 202 4.41 -13.92 -2.32
C ARG A 202 3.51 -13.01 -1.51
N HIS A 203 2.60 -13.59 -0.78
CA HIS A 203 1.78 -12.89 0.20
C HIS A 203 1.60 -13.72 1.46
N PHE A 204 1.34 -13.01 2.56
CA PHE A 204 1.19 -13.59 3.90
C PHE A 204 0.00 -12.92 4.58
N CYS A 205 -0.92 -13.71 5.10
CA CYS A 205 -2.07 -13.21 5.82
C CYS A 205 -1.82 -13.36 7.33
N VAL A 206 -1.91 -12.24 8.06
CA VAL A 206 -1.69 -12.21 9.51
C VAL A 206 -2.90 -11.58 10.18
N GLU A 207 -3.48 -12.31 11.13
CA GLU A 207 -4.61 -11.82 11.90
C GLU A 207 -4.18 -10.80 12.94
N ARG A 208 -5.02 -9.76 13.14
CA ARG A 208 -4.81 -8.67 14.09
C ARG A 208 -6.11 -8.32 14.80
N PRO A 209 -6.04 -7.81 16.04
CA PRO A 209 -7.18 -7.16 16.66
C PRO A 209 -7.69 -5.99 15.82
N SER A 210 -8.99 -5.75 15.87
CA SER A 210 -9.66 -4.65 15.19
C SER A 210 -10.81 -4.10 16.04
N LEU A 211 -11.57 -3.17 15.46
CA LEU A 211 -12.72 -2.58 16.14
C LEU A 211 -13.83 -3.61 16.33
N LYS A 212 -14.38 -3.65 17.53
CA LYS A 212 -15.57 -4.43 17.85
C LYS A 212 -16.77 -4.01 17.00
N ASN A 213 -17.80 -4.83 16.99
CA ASN A 213 -19.04 -4.52 16.32
C ASN A 213 -19.78 -3.34 16.96
N PHE A 214 -20.47 -2.58 16.15
CA PHE A 214 -21.35 -1.50 16.55
C PHE A 214 -22.74 -1.68 15.95
N PRO A 215 -23.81 -1.16 16.60
CA PRO A 215 -25.13 -1.13 16.00
C PRO A 215 -25.12 -0.43 14.64
N THR A 216 -25.80 -1.01 13.67
CA THR A 216 -25.96 -0.41 12.32
C THR A 216 -27.04 0.66 12.35
N GLY A 217 -26.80 1.73 11.62
CA GLY A 217 -27.68 2.89 11.55
C GLY A 217 -27.29 4.02 12.52
N PRO A 218 -27.94 5.18 12.37
CA PRO A 218 -27.67 6.33 13.22
C PRO A 218 -28.09 6.06 14.66
N CYS A 219 -27.29 6.47 15.63
CA CYS A 219 -27.62 6.40 17.06
C CYS A 219 -27.08 7.62 17.80
N ASP A 220 -27.66 7.87 18.99
CA ASP A 220 -27.24 8.97 19.88
C ASP A 220 -26.00 8.59 20.71
N ARG A 221 -24.91 8.35 20.01
CA ARG A 221 -23.60 8.08 20.57
C ARG A 221 -22.63 9.17 20.19
N LYS A 222 -21.79 9.60 21.13
CA LYS A 222 -20.70 10.53 20.83
C LYS A 222 -19.68 9.91 19.90
N THR A 223 -19.05 10.74 19.09
CA THR A 223 -17.90 10.37 18.27
C THR A 223 -16.82 9.71 19.12
N ILE A 224 -16.26 8.62 18.63
CA ILE A 224 -15.13 7.93 19.25
C ILE A 224 -13.87 8.24 18.43
N PHE A 225 -12.92 8.94 19.03
CA PHE A 225 -11.60 9.13 18.45
C PHE A 225 -10.68 8.00 18.87
N PHE A 226 -9.89 7.46 17.95
CA PHE A 226 -8.99 6.35 18.22
C PHE A 226 -7.77 6.36 17.30
N ASN A 227 -6.71 5.70 17.77
CA ASN A 227 -5.51 5.48 16.96
C ASN A 227 -5.52 4.04 16.41
N SER A 228 -5.55 3.93 15.07
CA SER A 228 -5.67 2.63 14.39
C SER A 228 -4.47 1.71 14.62
N GLN A 229 -3.26 2.24 14.81
CA GLN A 229 -2.09 1.43 15.15
C GLN A 229 -2.19 0.82 16.55
N GLN A 230 -2.73 1.57 17.51
CA GLN A 230 -2.91 1.06 18.87
C GLN A 230 -3.99 -0.03 18.91
N VAL A 231 -5.07 0.16 18.16
CA VAL A 231 -6.15 -0.84 18.02
C VAL A 231 -5.62 -2.15 17.41
N SER A 232 -4.81 -2.06 16.36
CA SER A 232 -4.35 -3.23 15.59
C SER A 232 -3.04 -3.87 16.09
N LYS A 233 -2.54 -3.51 17.26
CA LYS A 233 -1.40 -4.21 17.88
C LYS A 233 -1.82 -5.60 18.33
N LEU A 234 -0.91 -6.58 18.23
CA LEU A 234 -1.15 -7.95 18.72
C LEU A 234 -1.59 -7.97 20.21
N GLU A 235 -1.00 -7.09 21.01
CA GLU A 235 -1.23 -6.97 22.44
C GLU A 235 -2.16 -5.78 22.74
N SER A 236 -3.14 -5.53 21.88
CA SER A 236 -4.08 -4.42 22.10
C SER A 236 -4.92 -4.68 23.36
N THR A 237 -4.91 -3.72 24.27
CA THR A 237 -5.74 -3.71 25.48
C THR A 237 -6.90 -2.71 25.37
N SER A 238 -7.20 -2.25 24.18
CA SER A 238 -8.26 -1.26 23.93
C SER A 238 -9.64 -1.88 24.13
N ASP A 239 -10.52 -1.21 24.85
CA ASP A 239 -11.95 -1.60 24.97
C ASP A 239 -12.67 -1.65 23.62
N LEU A 240 -12.08 -1.01 22.59
CA LEU A 240 -12.60 -1.04 21.23
C LEU A 240 -12.32 -2.37 20.51
N THR A 241 -11.45 -3.23 21.04
CA THR A 241 -11.11 -4.54 20.49
C THR A 241 -11.76 -5.70 21.24
N ALA A 242 -12.67 -5.42 22.17
CA ALA A 242 -13.36 -6.46 22.91
C ALA A 242 -14.12 -7.39 21.96
N LEU A 243 -13.78 -8.68 22.02
CA LEU A 243 -14.49 -9.71 21.26
C LEU A 243 -15.93 -9.82 21.77
N ASP A 244 -16.86 -9.99 20.85
CA ASP A 244 -18.23 -10.35 21.17
C ASP A 244 -18.25 -11.88 21.41
N GLU A 245 -18.34 -12.30 22.67
CA GLU A 245 -18.33 -13.72 23.08
C GLU A 245 -19.48 -14.54 22.43
N GLN A 246 -20.52 -13.86 21.96
CA GLN A 246 -21.66 -14.50 21.30
C GLN A 246 -21.45 -14.73 19.78
N MET A 247 -20.36 -14.19 19.24
CA MET A 247 -20.09 -14.34 17.81
C MET A 247 -19.39 -15.68 17.54
N PRO A 248 -19.89 -16.47 16.58
CA PRO A 248 -19.23 -17.70 16.20
C PRO A 248 -17.84 -17.40 15.61
N CYS A 249 -16.87 -18.28 15.92
CA CYS A 249 -15.55 -18.23 15.29
C CYS A 249 -15.72 -18.27 13.77
N ARG A 250 -15.11 -17.33 13.06
CA ARG A 250 -15.22 -17.24 11.61
C ARG A 250 -14.06 -17.95 10.95
N PRO A 251 -14.29 -18.56 9.79
CA PRO A 251 -13.19 -19.08 9.00
C PRO A 251 -12.29 -17.91 8.55
N PRO A 252 -10.98 -18.16 8.41
CA PRO A 252 -10.08 -17.19 7.80
C PRO A 252 -10.50 -16.89 6.35
N PRO A 253 -10.01 -15.80 5.75
CA PRO A 253 -10.24 -15.51 4.33
C PRO A 253 -9.80 -16.70 3.45
N SER A 254 -10.56 -16.97 2.38
CA SER A 254 -10.13 -17.97 1.39
C SER A 254 -8.76 -17.61 0.82
N THR A 255 -7.86 -18.57 0.80
CA THR A 255 -6.50 -18.41 0.25
C THR A 255 -6.54 -17.99 -1.22
N GLU A 256 -7.48 -18.57 -1.99
CA GLU A 256 -7.67 -18.28 -3.41
C GLU A 256 -8.19 -16.86 -3.63
N ALA A 257 -9.14 -16.41 -2.80
CA ALA A 257 -9.67 -15.04 -2.85
C ALA A 257 -8.58 -14.00 -2.51
N VAL A 258 -7.77 -14.28 -1.49
CA VAL A 258 -6.63 -13.42 -1.13
C VAL A 258 -5.59 -13.41 -2.26
N ALA A 259 -5.28 -14.56 -2.87
CA ALA A 259 -4.36 -14.63 -3.99
C ALA A 259 -4.87 -13.85 -5.22
N ALA A 260 -6.17 -13.93 -5.51
CA ALA A 260 -6.80 -13.16 -6.58
C ALA A 260 -6.73 -11.65 -6.30
N LEU A 261 -7.01 -11.23 -5.07
CA LEU A 261 -6.90 -9.84 -4.62
C LEU A 261 -5.47 -9.30 -4.79
N VAL A 262 -4.49 -10.04 -4.32
CA VAL A 262 -3.08 -9.65 -4.39
C VAL A 262 -2.62 -9.49 -5.84
N ARG A 263 -2.96 -10.46 -6.70
CA ARG A 263 -2.64 -10.41 -8.13
C ARG A 263 -3.23 -9.18 -8.82
N GLU A 264 -4.50 -8.89 -8.55
CA GLU A 264 -5.19 -7.73 -9.11
C GLU A 264 -4.56 -6.41 -8.63
N LEU A 265 -4.30 -6.28 -7.32
CA LEU A 265 -3.69 -5.08 -6.77
C LEU A 265 -2.25 -4.88 -7.26
N ARG A 266 -1.46 -5.93 -7.41
CA ARG A 266 -0.12 -5.84 -8.00
C ARG A 266 -0.17 -5.25 -9.41
N LEU A 267 -1.13 -5.68 -10.23
CA LEU A 267 -1.33 -5.15 -11.59
C LEU A 267 -1.76 -3.69 -11.58
N GLN A 268 -2.72 -3.33 -10.72
CA GLN A 268 -3.24 -1.96 -10.65
C GLN A 268 -2.25 -0.97 -10.05
N LEU A 269 -1.50 -1.37 -9.04
CA LEU A 269 -0.53 -0.52 -8.34
C LEU A 269 0.83 -0.48 -9.04
N GLY A 270 1.23 -1.53 -9.73
CA GLY A 270 2.59 -1.71 -10.23
C GLY A 270 3.61 -1.81 -9.09
N MET A 271 3.21 -2.35 -7.93
CA MET A 271 4.04 -2.44 -6.72
C MET A 271 4.29 -3.89 -6.32
N ALA A 272 5.42 -4.09 -5.66
CA ALA A 272 5.85 -5.37 -5.10
C ALA A 272 5.85 -5.41 -3.56
N LEU A 273 5.97 -4.26 -2.89
CA LEU A 273 6.11 -4.15 -1.44
C LEU A 273 4.96 -3.33 -0.84
N PHE A 274 3.83 -3.98 -0.56
CA PHE A 274 2.67 -3.30 0.02
C PHE A 274 1.91 -4.20 0.99
N GLY A 275 0.97 -3.64 1.71
CA GLY A 275 0.05 -4.37 2.56
C GLY A 275 -1.39 -4.01 2.23
N VAL A 276 -2.30 -4.95 2.46
CA VAL A 276 -3.74 -4.74 2.30
C VAL A 276 -4.43 -5.13 3.60
N ASP A 277 -5.26 -4.25 4.10
CA ASP A 277 -6.08 -4.52 5.27
C ASP A 277 -7.46 -5.01 4.80
N VAL A 278 -7.79 -6.25 5.16
CA VAL A 278 -9.06 -6.87 4.79
C VAL A 278 -9.81 -7.37 6.02
N ILE A 279 -11.13 -7.31 5.94
CA ILE A 279 -12.05 -7.82 6.96
C ILE A 279 -13.07 -8.75 6.33
N ILE A 280 -13.63 -9.64 7.12
CA ILE A 280 -14.78 -10.47 6.71
C ILE A 280 -16.03 -9.83 7.25
N ASN A 281 -16.93 -9.39 6.34
CA ASN A 281 -18.21 -8.80 6.74
C ASN A 281 -19.01 -9.77 7.59
N ALA A 282 -19.47 -9.32 8.76
CA ALA A 282 -20.17 -10.12 9.74
C ALA A 282 -21.49 -10.72 9.24
N HIS A 283 -22.12 -10.08 8.27
CA HIS A 283 -23.45 -10.45 7.78
C HIS A 283 -23.42 -11.16 6.43
N THR A 284 -22.55 -10.71 5.52
CA THR A 284 -22.51 -11.21 4.14
C THR A 284 -21.37 -12.18 3.88
N TYR A 285 -20.41 -12.30 4.84
CA TYR A 285 -19.18 -13.07 4.71
C TYR A 285 -18.30 -12.69 3.52
N THR A 286 -18.55 -11.51 2.92
CA THR A 286 -17.72 -10.98 1.84
C THR A 286 -16.37 -10.52 2.36
N LEU A 287 -15.32 -10.76 1.57
CA LEU A 287 -13.98 -10.22 1.83
C LEU A 287 -13.98 -8.72 1.48
N THR A 288 -13.79 -7.89 2.48
CA THR A 288 -13.92 -6.43 2.35
C THR A 288 -12.58 -5.76 2.53
N VAL A 289 -12.10 -5.05 1.50
CA VAL A 289 -10.83 -4.31 1.51
C VAL A 289 -11.08 -2.93 2.13
N ILE A 290 -10.32 -2.58 3.16
CA ILE A 290 -10.53 -1.33 3.91
C ILE A 290 -9.36 -0.37 3.91
N ASP A 291 -8.14 -0.82 3.57
CA ASP A 291 -6.97 0.05 3.41
C ASP A 291 -5.85 -0.62 2.59
N ILE A 292 -4.96 0.21 2.00
CA ILE A 292 -3.74 -0.23 1.30
C ILE A 292 -2.56 0.53 1.90
N ASN A 293 -1.47 -0.18 2.22
CA ASN A 293 -0.33 0.35 2.95
C ASN A 293 0.97 0.20 2.17
N ILE A 294 1.78 1.27 2.09
CA ILE A 294 3.10 1.26 1.45
C ILE A 294 4.11 0.56 2.34
N PHE A 295 4.84 -0.39 1.80
CA PHE A 295 5.98 -1.06 2.41
C PHE A 295 5.82 -1.18 3.94
N PRO A 296 4.89 -2.02 4.43
CA PRO A 296 4.53 -2.14 5.85
C PRO A 296 5.68 -2.72 6.68
N GLY A 297 5.45 -2.90 7.97
CA GLY A 297 6.46 -3.45 8.90
C GLY A 297 6.72 -4.95 8.75
N TYR A 298 5.79 -5.69 8.11
CA TYR A 298 5.83 -7.16 7.98
C TYR A 298 5.90 -7.91 9.32
N GLU A 299 5.41 -7.30 10.38
CA GLU A 299 5.37 -7.95 11.70
C GLU A 299 4.50 -9.22 11.66
N GLY A 300 5.05 -10.33 12.15
CA GLY A 300 4.41 -11.64 12.13
C GLY A 300 4.60 -12.42 10.83
N VAL A 301 5.52 -11.99 9.96
CA VAL A 301 5.92 -12.68 8.74
C VAL A 301 7.36 -13.20 8.88
N PRO A 302 7.57 -14.42 9.40
CA PRO A 302 8.92 -14.97 9.58
C PRO A 302 9.70 -15.10 8.26
N GLN A 303 8.99 -15.33 7.14
CA GLN A 303 9.58 -15.51 5.81
C GLN A 303 9.88 -14.20 5.09
N PHE A 304 9.78 -13.04 5.75
CA PHE A 304 9.95 -11.73 5.09
C PHE A 304 11.32 -11.60 4.43
N PHE A 305 12.40 -11.93 5.12
CA PHE A 305 13.76 -11.80 4.59
C PHE A 305 14.00 -12.70 3.37
N SER A 306 13.66 -13.97 3.48
CA SER A 306 13.83 -14.91 2.37
C SER A 306 12.95 -14.54 1.17
N SER A 307 11.76 -13.99 1.41
CA SER A 307 10.87 -13.53 0.34
C SER A 307 11.37 -12.26 -0.34
N LEU A 308 11.89 -11.30 0.43
CA LEU A 308 12.45 -10.07 -0.12
C LEU A 308 13.71 -10.38 -0.94
N LEU A 309 14.62 -11.21 -0.43
CA LEU A 309 15.80 -11.63 -1.16
C LEU A 309 15.43 -12.36 -2.46
N SER A 310 14.54 -13.35 -2.39
CA SER A 310 14.06 -14.08 -3.57
C SER A 310 13.42 -13.15 -4.62
N HIS A 311 12.72 -12.10 -4.17
CA HIS A 311 12.16 -11.10 -5.10
C HIS A 311 13.24 -10.24 -5.74
N ILE A 312 14.25 -9.81 -4.98
CA ILE A 312 15.41 -9.07 -5.49
C ILE A 312 16.17 -9.92 -6.52
N GLU A 313 16.45 -11.20 -6.22
CA GLU A 313 17.09 -12.12 -7.16
C GLU A 313 16.28 -12.28 -8.45
N SER A 314 14.97 -12.45 -8.35
CA SER A 314 14.07 -12.51 -9.53
C SER A 314 14.13 -11.26 -10.40
N VAL A 315 14.24 -10.08 -9.79
CA VAL A 315 14.39 -8.80 -10.50
C VAL A 315 15.74 -8.73 -11.22
N LEU A 316 16.82 -9.14 -10.55
CA LEU A 316 18.18 -9.20 -11.12
C LEU A 316 18.26 -10.15 -12.31
N ASP A 317 17.67 -11.34 -12.20
CA ASP A 317 17.61 -12.33 -13.27
C ASP A 317 16.82 -11.81 -14.49
N ALA A 318 15.71 -11.12 -14.26
CA ALA A 318 14.92 -10.50 -15.32
C ALA A 318 15.71 -9.42 -16.07
N GLN A 319 16.51 -8.60 -15.35
CA GLN A 319 17.39 -7.62 -15.98
C GLN A 319 18.48 -8.28 -16.85
N ALA A 320 19.15 -9.31 -16.32
CA ALA A 320 20.17 -10.05 -17.06
C ALA A 320 19.62 -10.65 -18.36
N SER A 321 18.39 -11.17 -18.33
CA SER A 321 17.70 -11.75 -19.47
C SER A 321 17.33 -10.71 -20.53
N SER A 322 16.98 -9.49 -20.13
CA SER A 322 16.61 -8.40 -21.04
C SER A 322 17.81 -7.83 -21.82
N VAL A 323 19.00 -7.84 -21.23
CA VAL A 323 20.24 -7.35 -21.85
C VAL A 323 20.80 -8.38 -22.86
N GLY A 324 20.43 -9.66 -22.74
CA GLY A 324 20.95 -10.75 -23.59
C GLY A 324 20.21 -11.00 -24.91
N SER A 325 19.13 -10.28 -25.23
CA SER A 325 18.37 -10.47 -26.48
C SER A 325 18.91 -9.53 -27.57
N PRO A 326 19.64 -10.01 -28.59
CA PRO A 326 20.05 -9.15 -29.72
C PRO A 326 18.82 -8.77 -30.53
N GLU A 327 18.66 -7.47 -30.79
CA GLU A 327 17.71 -6.95 -31.77
C GLU A 327 18.00 -7.62 -33.15
N THR A 328 17.14 -8.49 -33.58
CA THR A 328 17.11 -9.00 -34.94
C THR A 328 16.63 -7.87 -35.87
N THR A 329 17.56 -7.04 -36.34
CA THR A 329 17.29 -6.09 -37.39
C THR A 329 17.01 -6.87 -38.66
N ASN A 330 15.77 -7.09 -39.01
CA ASN A 330 15.31 -7.57 -40.29
C ASN A 330 15.45 -6.42 -41.31
N HIS A 331 16.63 -6.28 -41.90
CA HIS A 331 16.81 -5.59 -43.19
C HIS A 331 16.17 -6.43 -44.30
N LYS A 332 14.90 -6.22 -44.63
CA LYS A 332 14.33 -6.59 -45.92
C LYS A 332 14.74 -5.51 -46.92
N GLY A 333 15.78 -5.82 -47.69
CA GLY A 333 16.12 -5.07 -48.87
C GLY A 333 14.96 -5.12 -49.89
N ALA A 334 14.37 -3.97 -50.16
CA ALA A 334 13.45 -3.81 -51.26
C ALA A 334 14.27 -3.61 -52.56
N THR A 335 14.39 -4.64 -53.37
CA THR A 335 14.82 -4.54 -54.77
C THR A 335 13.68 -3.94 -55.58
N SER A 336 13.87 -2.72 -56.00
CA SER A 336 13.06 -2.04 -57.02
C SER A 336 13.37 -2.65 -58.39
N THR A 337 12.39 -3.30 -59.01
CA THR A 337 12.43 -3.64 -60.46
C THR A 337 11.54 -2.64 -61.17
N VAL A 338 12.21 -1.79 -61.94
CA VAL A 338 11.57 -0.95 -62.97
C VAL A 338 11.23 -1.84 -64.14
N ALA A 339 9.99 -1.90 -64.55
CA ALA A 339 9.58 -2.41 -65.88
C ALA A 339 8.90 -1.27 -66.61
N SER A 340 9.59 -0.77 -67.60
CA SER A 340 9.10 0.05 -68.72
C SER A 340 8.40 -0.82 -69.75
N GLY A 341 7.30 -0.32 -70.33
CA GLY A 341 6.76 -0.89 -71.51
C GLY A 341 5.30 -0.60 -71.79
N LEU A 342 5.07 0.36 -72.72
CA LEU A 342 3.92 0.59 -73.63
C LEU A 342 2.60 1.01 -73.03
#